data_314af6d58bc920ce2bc313157e8844a0
#
_entry.id   314af6d58bc920ce2bc313157e8844a0
#
_cell.length_a   1.000
_cell.length_b   1.000
_cell.length_c   1.000
_cell.angle_alpha   90.00
_cell.angle_beta   90.00
_cell.angle_gamma   90.00
#
_symmetry.space_group_name_H-M   'P 1'
#
loop_
_entity.id
_entity.type
_entity.pdbx_description
1 polymer ?
#
loop_
_entity_poly.entity_id
_entity_poly.type
_entity_poly.pdbx_seq_one_letter_code
_entity_poly.pdbx_strand_id
1 'polypeptide(L)'
;MKAKIQLTTIGLIISLCSIAQSKLDSLINLRTTDKLDGRIQTYYTPGHKDIALEFQTVVTDAIKYYESKNSVQFNVKLAVLDSNQWLKEIYPYGFVFYSNDWLVLNTGMDYEGFINTYGLQTIRQQLDKELKRSKLTADDMIKSIFMVYSIHELGHYFIGRLSKAKSPDKWTNEFSATYFSCEYFYNKRPRDLESFELFCQVDKDHYSPKYSSISDFNEKYAGTGIANYLWYHSNFYFLVKHLYKCYEKEFISNYEKEFPKSSTSRLSTTDITDILDKNCKGQVRQWITELESKTKH
;
A
#
# COMPACT_ATOMS: atom_id res chain seq x y z
N MET A 1 24.35 35.12 14.21
CA MET A 1 23.20 34.56 14.96
C MET A 1 22.33 33.56 14.18
N LYS A 2 22.21 33.68 12.83
CA LYS A 2 21.38 32.77 11.99
C LYS A 2 21.92 31.32 11.87
N ALA A 3 23.23 31.09 11.93
CA ALA A 3 23.81 29.74 11.80
C ALA A 3 23.58 28.83 13.02
N LYS A 4 23.48 29.38 14.23
CA LYS A 4 23.24 28.59 15.46
C LYS A 4 21.81 28.03 15.56
N ILE A 5 20.82 28.75 14.97
CA ILE A 5 19.41 28.31 15.00
C ILE A 5 19.19 27.12 14.05
N GLN A 6 19.88 27.07 12.90
CA GLN A 6 19.77 25.95 11.96
C GLN A 6 20.34 24.64 12.51
N LEU A 7 21.48 24.70 13.22
CA LEU A 7 22.08 23.50 13.84
C LEU A 7 21.19 22.92 14.96
N THR A 8 20.54 23.78 15.74
CA THR A 8 19.66 23.34 16.84
C THR A 8 18.38 22.67 16.30
N THR A 9 17.82 23.16 15.21
CA THR A 9 16.61 22.60 14.60
C THR A 9 16.88 21.25 13.93
N ILE A 10 18.03 21.10 13.25
CA ILE A 10 18.44 19.81 12.64
C ILE A 10 18.73 18.79 13.74
N GLY A 11 19.41 19.17 14.81
CA GLY A 11 19.68 18.28 15.95
C GLY A 11 18.40 17.80 16.65
N LEU A 12 17.39 18.66 16.76
CA LEU A 12 16.09 18.30 17.35
C LEU A 12 15.30 17.31 16.49
N ILE A 13 15.29 17.52 15.15
CA ILE A 13 14.61 16.62 14.20
C ILE A 13 15.28 15.25 14.19
N ILE A 14 16.60 15.19 14.18
CA ILE A 14 17.37 13.93 14.25
C ILE A 14 17.08 13.20 15.56
N SER A 15 17.03 13.94 16.68
CA SER A 15 16.72 13.37 18.00
C SER A 15 15.29 12.79 18.05
N LEU A 16 14.29 13.49 17.50
CA LEU A 16 12.90 13.01 17.46
C LEU A 16 12.74 11.76 16.57
N CYS A 17 13.40 11.71 15.42
CA CYS A 17 13.41 10.53 14.55
C CYS A 17 14.09 9.33 15.26
N SER A 18 15.19 9.55 15.95
CA SER A 18 15.91 8.50 16.70
C SER A 18 15.08 7.96 17.87
N ILE A 19 14.33 8.81 18.56
CA ILE A 19 13.42 8.40 19.64
C ILE A 19 12.24 7.58 19.08
N ALA A 20 11.67 8.00 17.96
CA ALA A 20 10.59 7.25 17.29
C ALA A 20 11.07 5.88 16.80
N GLN A 21 12.28 5.80 16.22
CA GLN A 21 12.91 4.56 15.80
C GLN A 21 13.11 3.61 16.98
N SER A 22 13.72 4.07 18.07
CA SER A 22 13.98 3.25 19.26
C SER A 22 12.69 2.74 19.91
N LYS A 23 11.61 3.54 19.85
CA LYS A 23 10.30 3.14 20.35
C LYS A 23 9.70 2.00 19.51
N LEU A 24 9.74 2.09 18.18
CA LEU A 24 9.22 1.05 17.29
C LEU A 24 10.02 -0.25 17.43
N ASP A 25 11.36 -0.18 17.40
CA ASP A 25 12.23 -1.35 17.64
C ASP A 25 11.91 -2.02 18.99
N SER A 26 11.73 -1.25 20.06
CA SER A 26 11.38 -1.75 21.38
C SER A 26 10.00 -2.42 21.39
N LEU A 27 8.98 -1.81 20.77
CA LEU A 27 7.63 -2.36 20.69
C LEU A 27 7.57 -3.67 19.90
N ILE A 28 8.31 -3.76 18.79
CA ILE A 28 8.39 -5.00 18.00
C ILE A 28 9.09 -6.09 18.79
N ASN A 29 10.23 -5.79 19.42
CA ASN A 29 10.96 -6.75 20.23
C ASN A 29 10.16 -7.28 21.44
N LEU A 30 9.26 -6.48 22.01
CA LEU A 30 8.35 -6.93 23.07
C LEU A 30 7.28 -7.92 22.58
N ARG A 31 6.95 -7.88 21.29
CA ARG A 31 5.88 -8.68 20.69
C ARG A 31 6.37 -9.90 19.92
N THR A 32 7.66 -9.94 19.65
CA THR A 32 8.28 -11.04 18.89
C THR A 32 9.37 -11.67 19.73
N THR A 33 9.39 -12.99 19.79
CA THR A 33 10.47 -13.73 20.48
C THR A 33 11.31 -14.56 19.52
N ASP A 34 10.82 -14.78 18.31
CA ASP A 34 11.45 -15.62 17.30
C ASP A 34 11.82 -14.83 16.06
N LYS A 35 12.85 -15.29 15.35
CA LYS A 35 13.27 -14.69 14.09
C LYS A 35 13.66 -15.73 13.04
N LEU A 36 13.55 -15.32 11.78
CA LEU A 36 14.11 -16.03 10.64
C LEU A 36 15.25 -15.20 10.05
N ASP A 37 16.37 -15.83 9.83
CA ASP A 37 17.48 -15.24 9.10
C ASP A 37 17.23 -15.36 7.59
N GLY A 38 17.78 -14.43 6.81
CA GLY A 38 17.63 -14.41 5.36
C GLY A 38 18.10 -13.09 4.77
N ARG A 39 17.75 -12.83 3.51
CA ARG A 39 18.03 -11.53 2.86
C ARG A 39 17.41 -10.36 3.63
N ILE A 40 16.25 -10.59 4.23
CA ILE A 40 15.63 -9.68 5.18
C ILE A 40 15.47 -10.40 6.53
N GLN A 41 15.79 -9.70 7.61
CA GLN A 41 15.54 -10.20 8.95
C GLN A 41 14.04 -10.17 9.21
N THR A 42 13.47 -11.31 9.60
CA THR A 42 12.04 -11.42 9.89
C THR A 42 11.84 -11.82 11.34
N TYR A 43 11.04 -11.04 12.05
CA TYR A 43 10.66 -11.22 13.43
C TYR A 43 9.20 -11.62 13.48
N TYR A 44 8.81 -12.55 14.33
CA TYR A 44 7.44 -13.02 14.37
C TYR A 44 6.97 -13.44 15.77
N THR A 45 5.66 -13.36 15.99
CA THR A 45 5.02 -13.87 17.20
C THR A 45 5.13 -15.40 17.25
N PRO A 46 5.45 -16.01 18.41
CA PRO A 46 5.54 -17.46 18.56
C PRO A 46 4.31 -18.18 17.98
N GLY A 47 4.54 -19.28 17.28
CA GLY A 47 3.50 -20.04 16.60
C GLY A 47 3.19 -19.59 15.16
N HIS A 48 3.72 -18.45 14.69
CA HIS A 48 3.47 -17.89 13.35
C HIS A 48 4.63 -18.12 12.36
N LYS A 49 5.46 -19.11 12.57
CA LYS A 49 6.67 -19.38 11.76
C LYS A 49 6.36 -19.58 10.26
N ASP A 50 5.37 -20.42 9.94
CA ASP A 50 5.08 -20.78 8.56
C ASP A 50 4.57 -19.57 7.76
N ILE A 51 3.67 -18.80 8.35
CA ILE A 51 3.17 -17.58 7.71
C ILE A 51 4.28 -16.51 7.62
N ALA A 52 5.15 -16.40 8.63
CA ALA A 52 6.30 -15.51 8.59
C ALA A 52 7.29 -15.88 7.47
N LEU A 53 7.55 -17.16 7.26
CA LEU A 53 8.40 -17.67 6.17
C LEU A 53 7.79 -17.36 4.79
N GLU A 54 6.48 -17.49 4.66
CA GLU A 54 5.77 -17.20 3.43
C GLU A 54 5.87 -15.71 3.07
N PHE A 55 5.58 -14.80 4.02
CA PHE A 55 5.73 -13.35 3.81
C PHE A 55 7.20 -12.95 3.58
N GLN A 56 8.14 -13.54 4.32
CA GLN A 56 9.57 -13.32 4.06
C GLN A 56 9.95 -13.65 2.61
N THR A 57 9.42 -14.76 2.10
CA THR A 57 9.67 -15.20 0.72
C THR A 57 9.12 -14.19 -0.27
N VAL A 58 7.84 -13.80 -0.15
CA VAL A 58 7.19 -12.84 -1.06
C VAL A 58 7.90 -11.49 -1.05
N VAL A 59 8.20 -10.95 0.13
CA VAL A 59 8.87 -9.66 0.30
C VAL A 59 10.30 -9.72 -0.24
N THR A 60 11.03 -10.80 0.02
CA THR A 60 12.40 -11.00 -0.51
C THR A 60 12.39 -11.07 -2.03
N ASP A 61 11.45 -11.78 -2.63
CA ASP A 61 11.36 -11.91 -4.09
C ASP A 61 10.97 -10.60 -4.76
N ALA A 62 10.05 -9.82 -4.15
CA ALA A 62 9.71 -8.50 -4.63
C ALA A 62 10.91 -7.54 -4.56
N ILE A 63 11.66 -7.55 -3.46
CA ILE A 63 12.88 -6.75 -3.32
C ILE A 63 13.89 -7.13 -4.42
N LYS A 64 14.19 -8.41 -4.62
CA LYS A 64 15.09 -8.88 -5.68
C LYS A 64 14.62 -8.45 -7.07
N TYR A 65 13.30 -8.53 -7.32
CA TYR A 65 12.71 -8.11 -8.59
C TYR A 65 13.00 -6.65 -8.88
N TYR A 66 12.86 -5.76 -7.90
CA TYR A 66 13.10 -4.33 -8.09
C TYR A 66 14.59 -3.96 -8.06
N GLU A 67 15.41 -4.61 -7.24
CA GLU A 67 16.85 -4.43 -7.22
C GLU A 67 17.48 -4.81 -8.57
N SER A 68 16.97 -5.86 -9.22
CA SER A 68 17.44 -6.27 -10.55
C SER A 68 17.12 -5.26 -11.66
N LYS A 69 16.09 -4.45 -11.47
CA LYS A 69 15.65 -3.46 -12.47
C LYS A 69 16.27 -2.07 -12.30
N ASN A 70 16.54 -1.68 -11.06
CA ASN A 70 16.77 -0.26 -10.73
C ASN A 70 18.13 0.02 -10.08
N SER A 71 19.03 -0.94 -9.94
CA SER A 71 20.33 -0.81 -9.26
C SER A 71 20.24 -0.19 -7.86
N VAL A 72 19.13 -0.41 -7.16
CA VAL A 72 18.85 0.09 -5.81
C VAL A 72 18.85 -1.07 -4.82
N GLN A 73 19.16 -0.78 -3.56
CA GLN A 73 19.10 -1.78 -2.51
C GLN A 73 18.08 -1.38 -1.45
N PHE A 74 17.25 -2.34 -1.08
CA PHE A 74 16.29 -2.18 0.00
C PHE A 74 16.91 -2.64 1.32
N ASN A 75 16.79 -1.80 2.34
CA ASN A 75 17.11 -2.16 3.71
C ASN A 75 15.79 -2.22 4.50
N VAL A 76 15.24 -3.43 4.59
CA VAL A 76 13.93 -3.67 5.21
C VAL A 76 14.04 -4.80 6.22
N LYS A 77 13.43 -4.60 7.39
CA LYS A 77 13.14 -5.63 8.38
C LYS A 77 11.64 -5.96 8.29
N LEU A 78 11.28 -7.20 8.51
CA LEU A 78 9.90 -7.67 8.51
C LEU A 78 9.47 -8.05 9.92
N ALA A 79 8.31 -7.59 10.35
CA ALA A 79 7.65 -8.06 11.56
C ALA A 79 6.28 -8.65 11.22
N VAL A 80 6.08 -9.92 11.62
CA VAL A 80 4.84 -10.66 11.43
C VAL A 80 4.20 -10.89 12.79
N LEU A 81 3.13 -10.14 13.07
CA LEU A 81 2.47 -10.11 14.35
C LEU A 81 1.10 -10.78 14.28
N ASP A 82 0.64 -11.41 15.34
CA ASP A 82 -0.76 -11.81 15.49
C ASP A 82 -1.64 -10.61 15.89
N SER A 83 -2.96 -10.81 15.90
CA SER A 83 -3.90 -9.74 16.25
C SER A 83 -3.77 -9.26 17.71
N ASN A 84 -3.28 -10.10 18.61
CA ASN A 84 -3.07 -9.73 20.02
C ASN A 84 -1.83 -8.87 20.21
N GLN A 85 -0.83 -9.10 19.36
CA GLN A 85 0.46 -8.40 19.38
C GLN A 85 0.50 -7.19 18.43
N TRP A 86 -0.59 -6.93 17.70
CA TRP A 86 -0.65 -5.80 16.78
C TRP A 86 -0.41 -4.45 17.48
N LEU A 87 0.28 -3.57 16.79
CA LEU A 87 0.70 -2.25 17.31
C LEU A 87 -0.46 -1.22 17.23
N LYS A 88 -1.57 -1.48 17.92
CA LYS A 88 -2.76 -0.62 17.92
C LYS A 88 -2.49 0.81 18.37
N GLU A 89 -1.48 1.02 19.21
CA GLU A 89 -1.02 2.32 19.69
C GLU A 89 -0.35 3.18 18.61
N ILE A 90 0.10 2.55 17.50
CA ILE A 90 0.73 3.23 16.36
C ILE A 90 -0.22 3.22 15.17
N TYR A 91 -0.83 2.07 14.90
CA TYR A 91 -1.69 1.84 13.74
C TYR A 91 -2.98 1.13 14.13
N PRO A 92 -3.97 1.86 14.68
CA PRO A 92 -5.15 1.24 15.30
C PRO A 92 -6.05 0.51 14.30
N TYR A 93 -6.07 0.91 13.03
CA TYR A 93 -6.97 0.36 12.01
C TYR A 93 -6.25 -0.40 10.89
N GLY A 94 -4.92 -0.42 10.90
CA GLY A 94 -4.15 -1.05 9.84
C GLY A 94 -3.94 -2.55 10.06
N PHE A 95 -3.55 -3.22 8.99
CA PHE A 95 -3.07 -4.60 9.01
C PHE A 95 -1.66 -4.73 8.45
N VAL A 96 -1.20 -3.70 7.74
CA VAL A 96 0.16 -3.55 7.21
C VAL A 96 0.56 -2.09 7.32
N PHE A 97 1.82 -1.82 7.63
CA PHE A 97 2.41 -0.50 7.47
C PHE A 97 3.93 -0.60 7.30
N TYR A 98 4.52 0.43 6.69
CA TYR A 98 5.96 0.61 6.62
C TYR A 98 6.38 1.87 7.39
N SER A 99 7.35 1.71 8.28
CA SER A 99 7.94 2.83 9.01
C SER A 99 9.35 2.49 9.50
N ASN A 100 10.29 3.42 9.37
CA ASN A 100 11.63 3.30 9.92
C ASN A 100 12.33 1.97 9.58
N ASP A 101 12.31 1.59 8.29
CA ASP A 101 12.84 0.35 7.74
C ASP A 101 12.14 -0.94 8.22
N TRP A 102 11.00 -0.83 8.92
CA TRP A 102 10.14 -1.94 9.27
C TRP A 102 8.93 -2.02 8.36
N LEU A 103 8.73 -3.18 7.78
CA LEU A 103 7.44 -3.62 7.23
C LEU A 103 6.77 -4.48 8.29
N VAL A 104 5.61 -4.05 8.78
CA VAL A 104 4.90 -4.71 9.88
C VAL A 104 3.55 -5.20 9.39
N LEU A 105 3.25 -6.48 9.67
CA LEU A 105 2.02 -7.15 9.25
C LEU A 105 1.26 -7.69 10.45
N ASN A 106 -0.08 -7.54 10.42
CA ASN A 106 -1.00 -8.24 11.31
C ASN A 106 -1.56 -9.47 10.58
N THR A 107 -0.99 -10.63 10.80
CA THR A 107 -1.42 -11.88 10.12
C THR A 107 -2.42 -12.71 10.92
N GLY A 108 -2.83 -12.23 12.08
CA GLY A 108 -3.83 -12.89 12.93
C GLY A 108 -5.27 -12.44 12.68
N MET A 109 -5.50 -11.59 11.69
CA MET A 109 -6.85 -11.13 11.35
C MET A 109 -7.52 -12.13 10.42
N ASP A 110 -8.59 -12.76 10.88
CA ASP A 110 -9.45 -13.62 10.08
C ASP A 110 -10.49 -12.82 9.26
N TYR A 111 -11.28 -13.52 8.47
CA TYR A 111 -12.29 -12.91 7.61
C TYR A 111 -13.32 -12.08 8.41
N GLU A 112 -13.82 -12.61 9.52
CA GLU A 112 -14.78 -11.90 10.37
C GLU A 112 -14.17 -10.64 10.98
N GLY A 113 -12.95 -10.75 11.47
CA GLY A 113 -12.17 -9.63 11.98
C GLY A 113 -11.94 -8.56 10.92
N PHE A 114 -11.65 -8.95 9.68
CA PHE A 114 -11.48 -8.05 8.56
C PHE A 114 -12.79 -7.32 8.22
N ILE A 115 -13.89 -8.05 8.01
CA ILE A 115 -15.20 -7.46 7.71
C ILE A 115 -15.62 -6.45 8.80
N ASN A 116 -15.44 -6.82 10.08
CA ASN A 116 -15.83 -5.97 11.19
C ASN A 116 -14.92 -4.74 11.35
N THR A 117 -13.61 -4.92 11.28
CA THR A 117 -12.64 -3.83 11.44
C THR A 117 -12.78 -2.78 10.36
N TYR A 118 -13.05 -3.21 9.13
CA TYR A 118 -13.12 -2.32 7.97
C TYR A 118 -14.54 -1.88 7.61
N GLY A 119 -15.57 -2.27 8.39
CA GLY A 119 -16.95 -1.82 8.16
C GLY A 119 -17.53 -2.31 6.83
N LEU A 120 -17.19 -3.53 6.41
CA LEU A 120 -17.55 -4.10 5.11
C LEU A 120 -18.83 -4.95 5.13
N GLN A 121 -19.64 -4.82 6.18
CA GLN A 121 -20.89 -5.60 6.37
C GLN A 121 -21.86 -5.44 5.19
N THR A 122 -21.89 -4.27 4.57
CA THR A 122 -22.77 -3.97 3.43
C THR A 122 -22.44 -4.76 2.16
N ILE A 123 -21.18 -5.18 1.99
CA ILE A 123 -20.74 -5.95 0.83
C ILE A 123 -20.50 -7.42 1.15
N ARG A 124 -20.62 -7.82 2.41
CA ARG A 124 -20.31 -9.18 2.90
C ARG A 124 -21.04 -10.27 2.12
N GLN A 125 -22.37 -10.13 1.98
CA GLN A 125 -23.18 -11.14 1.29
C GLN A 125 -22.71 -11.35 -0.15
N GLN A 126 -22.28 -10.29 -0.82
CA GLN A 126 -21.76 -10.38 -2.18
C GLN A 126 -20.37 -11.01 -2.20
N LEU A 127 -19.51 -10.68 -1.24
CA LEU A 127 -18.20 -11.35 -1.08
C LEU A 127 -18.37 -12.85 -0.91
N ASP A 128 -19.23 -13.28 0.02
CA ASP A 128 -19.49 -14.71 0.28
C ASP A 128 -20.00 -15.44 -0.97
N LYS A 129 -20.89 -14.81 -1.73
CA LYS A 129 -21.41 -15.34 -2.98
C LYS A 129 -20.32 -15.51 -4.05
N GLU A 130 -19.48 -14.49 -4.23
CA GLU A 130 -18.44 -14.51 -5.25
C GLU A 130 -17.28 -15.44 -4.88
N LEU A 131 -16.89 -15.52 -3.61
CA LEU A 131 -15.92 -16.52 -3.11
C LEU A 131 -16.40 -17.95 -3.42
N LYS A 132 -17.67 -18.26 -3.11
CA LYS A 132 -18.26 -19.57 -3.41
C LYS A 132 -18.27 -19.86 -4.91
N ARG A 133 -18.63 -18.88 -5.75
CA ARG A 133 -18.68 -19.01 -7.22
C ARG A 133 -17.30 -19.28 -7.81
N SER A 134 -16.28 -18.59 -7.33
CA SER A 134 -14.90 -18.70 -7.81
C SER A 134 -14.12 -19.86 -7.20
N LYS A 135 -14.69 -20.58 -6.22
CA LYS A 135 -14.05 -21.64 -5.44
C LYS A 135 -12.80 -21.16 -4.67
N LEU A 136 -12.77 -19.88 -4.34
CA LEU A 136 -11.77 -19.28 -3.46
C LEU A 136 -12.27 -19.31 -2.02
N THR A 137 -11.34 -19.39 -1.07
CA THR A 137 -11.68 -19.31 0.35
C THR A 137 -11.55 -17.88 0.86
N ALA A 138 -12.22 -17.59 1.97
CA ALA A 138 -12.05 -16.32 2.66
C ALA A 138 -10.60 -16.12 3.15
N ASP A 139 -9.94 -17.20 3.59
CA ASP A 139 -8.55 -17.17 4.03
C ASP A 139 -7.60 -16.85 2.86
N ASP A 140 -7.83 -17.42 1.66
CA ASP A 140 -7.07 -17.06 0.46
C ASP A 140 -7.22 -15.57 0.13
N MET A 141 -8.42 -15.03 0.27
CA MET A 141 -8.68 -13.62 0.02
C MET A 141 -7.94 -12.73 1.03
N ILE A 142 -8.06 -13.00 2.32
CA ILE A 142 -7.37 -12.23 3.38
C ILE A 142 -5.86 -12.29 3.20
N LYS A 143 -5.32 -13.47 2.95
CA LYS A 143 -3.90 -13.66 2.70
C LYS A 143 -3.41 -12.89 1.47
N SER A 144 -4.16 -12.94 0.38
CA SER A 144 -3.86 -12.20 -0.85
C SER A 144 -3.87 -10.69 -0.60
N ILE A 145 -4.87 -10.17 0.13
CA ILE A 145 -4.94 -8.76 0.53
C ILE A 145 -3.68 -8.37 1.30
N PHE A 146 -3.27 -9.14 2.29
CA PHE A 146 -2.08 -8.83 3.10
C PHE A 146 -0.79 -8.88 2.26
N MET A 147 -0.66 -9.84 1.36
CA MET A 147 0.49 -9.93 0.46
C MET A 147 0.59 -8.71 -0.46
N VAL A 148 -0.53 -8.34 -1.11
CA VAL A 148 -0.55 -7.21 -2.04
C VAL A 148 -0.25 -5.90 -1.33
N TYR A 149 -0.84 -5.67 -0.16
CA TYR A 149 -0.55 -4.46 0.62
C TYR A 149 0.85 -4.45 1.24
N SER A 150 1.45 -5.60 1.54
CA SER A 150 2.86 -5.65 1.96
C SER A 150 3.80 -5.08 0.89
N ILE A 151 3.56 -5.45 -0.36
CA ILE A 151 4.36 -4.93 -1.48
C ILE A 151 3.96 -3.50 -1.83
N HIS A 152 2.72 -3.10 -1.60
CA HIS A 152 2.27 -1.70 -1.70
C HIS A 152 3.03 -0.79 -0.72
N GLU A 153 3.19 -1.20 0.53
CA GLU A 153 3.97 -0.46 1.52
C GLU A 153 5.46 -0.35 1.13
N LEU A 154 6.03 -1.40 0.52
CA LEU A 154 7.35 -1.30 -0.10
C LEU A 154 7.36 -0.31 -1.27
N GLY A 155 6.25 -0.17 -1.99
CA GLY A 155 6.06 0.84 -3.03
C GLY A 155 6.23 2.26 -2.50
N HIS A 156 5.69 2.57 -1.33
CA HIS A 156 5.92 3.87 -0.67
C HIS A 156 7.39 4.09 -0.33
N TYR A 157 8.08 3.06 0.18
CA TYR A 157 9.51 3.12 0.43
C TYR A 157 10.30 3.40 -0.86
N PHE A 158 10.00 2.64 -1.92
CA PHE A 158 10.65 2.78 -3.22
C PHE A 158 10.47 4.19 -3.79
N ILE A 159 9.23 4.66 -3.90
CA ILE A 159 8.92 5.99 -4.45
C ILE A 159 9.52 7.09 -3.56
N GLY A 160 9.37 6.96 -2.25
CA GLY A 160 9.86 7.96 -1.31
C GLY A 160 11.37 8.10 -1.23
N ARG A 161 12.12 7.00 -1.32
CA ARG A 161 13.56 6.98 -1.09
C ARG A 161 14.40 6.67 -2.31
N LEU A 162 13.97 5.72 -3.14
CA LEU A 162 14.82 5.10 -4.16
C LEU A 162 14.46 5.54 -5.57
N SER A 163 13.19 5.79 -5.86
CA SER A 163 12.76 6.27 -7.17
C SER A 163 13.24 7.69 -7.45
N LYS A 164 13.39 8.02 -8.73
CA LYS A 164 13.59 9.39 -9.21
C LYS A 164 12.30 10.21 -9.24
N ALA A 165 11.17 9.59 -8.95
CA ALA A 165 9.86 10.22 -8.91
C ALA A 165 9.54 10.85 -7.55
N LYS A 166 8.68 11.86 -7.59
CA LYS A 166 7.98 12.43 -6.44
C LYS A 166 6.49 12.29 -6.66
N SER A 167 5.77 11.74 -5.68
CA SER A 167 4.31 11.75 -5.73
C SER A 167 3.80 13.19 -5.51
N PRO A 168 3.08 13.79 -6.48
CA PRO A 168 2.66 15.20 -6.38
C PRO A 168 1.65 15.44 -5.27
N ASP A 169 0.80 14.47 -4.96
CA ASP A 169 -0.19 14.52 -3.90
C ASP A 169 -0.52 13.13 -3.31
N LYS A 170 -1.56 13.02 -2.45
CA LYS A 170 -1.85 11.79 -1.73
C LYS A 170 -2.35 10.67 -2.65
N TRP A 171 -3.27 10.98 -3.57
CA TRP A 171 -3.83 9.92 -4.43
C TRP A 171 -2.77 9.34 -5.38
N THR A 172 -1.87 10.18 -5.91
CA THR A 172 -0.78 9.69 -6.75
C THR A 172 0.25 8.89 -5.96
N ASN A 173 0.43 9.19 -4.67
CA ASN A 173 1.27 8.39 -3.79
C ASN A 173 0.70 6.98 -3.62
N GLU A 174 -0.59 6.87 -3.27
CA GLU A 174 -1.26 5.57 -3.10
C GLU A 174 -1.38 4.80 -4.42
N PHE A 175 -1.75 5.49 -5.50
CA PHE A 175 -1.81 4.93 -6.83
C PHE A 175 -0.45 4.37 -7.29
N SER A 176 0.63 5.11 -7.10
CA SER A 176 1.97 4.68 -7.49
C SER A 176 2.47 3.49 -6.68
N ALA A 177 2.17 3.45 -5.38
CA ALA A 177 2.47 2.30 -4.52
C ALA A 177 1.66 1.05 -4.96
N THR A 178 0.38 1.24 -5.34
CA THR A 178 -0.45 0.19 -5.91
C THR A 178 0.11 -0.30 -7.25
N TYR A 179 0.57 0.61 -8.12
CA TYR A 179 1.21 0.24 -9.38
C TYR A 179 2.46 -0.60 -9.15
N PHE A 180 3.32 -0.18 -8.24
CA PHE A 180 4.51 -0.91 -7.83
C PHE A 180 4.15 -2.33 -7.38
N SER A 181 3.18 -2.50 -6.48
CA SER A 181 2.73 -3.81 -6.04
C SER A 181 2.23 -4.68 -7.20
N CYS A 182 1.28 -4.17 -7.97
CA CYS A 182 0.67 -4.91 -9.08
C CYS A 182 1.68 -5.32 -10.15
N GLU A 183 2.66 -4.47 -10.49
CA GLU A 183 3.71 -4.80 -11.45
C GLU A 183 4.48 -6.05 -11.03
N TYR A 184 4.85 -6.16 -9.74
CA TYR A 184 5.51 -7.37 -9.22
C TYR A 184 4.61 -8.59 -9.37
N PHE A 185 3.37 -8.51 -8.90
CA PHE A 185 2.46 -9.66 -8.94
C PHE A 185 2.13 -10.09 -10.37
N TYR A 186 1.84 -9.19 -11.30
CA TYR A 186 1.58 -9.53 -12.70
C TYR A 186 2.76 -10.26 -13.35
N ASN A 187 3.99 -9.88 -13.02
CA ASN A 187 5.19 -10.48 -13.62
C ASN A 187 5.64 -11.78 -12.95
N LYS A 188 5.39 -11.94 -11.65
CA LYS A 188 5.98 -13.02 -10.85
C LYS A 188 4.97 -13.96 -10.20
N ARG A 189 3.81 -13.45 -9.80
CA ARG A 189 2.83 -14.18 -8.99
C ARG A 189 1.38 -13.86 -9.38
N PRO A 190 0.99 -13.99 -10.66
CA PRO A 190 -0.32 -13.54 -11.12
C PRO A 190 -1.50 -14.26 -10.42
N ARG A 191 -1.32 -15.51 -10.02
CA ARG A 191 -2.36 -16.27 -9.30
C ARG A 191 -2.67 -15.70 -7.91
N ASP A 192 -1.68 -15.09 -7.27
CA ASP A 192 -1.87 -14.51 -5.94
C ASP A 192 -2.73 -13.24 -5.98
N LEU A 193 -2.98 -12.67 -7.18
CA LEU A 193 -3.90 -11.54 -7.36
C LEU A 193 -5.37 -11.96 -7.52
N GLU A 194 -5.68 -13.22 -7.81
CA GLU A 194 -7.04 -13.64 -8.15
C GLU A 194 -8.04 -13.33 -7.02
N SER A 195 -7.67 -13.68 -5.78
CA SER A 195 -8.52 -13.41 -4.61
C SER A 195 -8.57 -11.93 -4.24
N PHE A 196 -7.46 -11.21 -4.40
CA PHE A 196 -7.40 -9.77 -4.19
C PHE A 196 -8.26 -9.03 -5.21
N GLU A 197 -8.18 -9.41 -6.48
CA GLU A 197 -9.00 -8.83 -7.54
C GLU A 197 -10.49 -9.04 -7.30
N LEU A 198 -10.87 -10.25 -6.84
CA LEU A 198 -12.26 -10.54 -6.48
C LEU A 198 -12.74 -9.58 -5.37
N PHE A 199 -11.96 -9.40 -4.30
CA PHE A 199 -12.27 -8.43 -3.25
C PHE A 199 -12.45 -7.02 -3.84
N CYS A 200 -11.47 -6.53 -4.59
CA CYS A 200 -11.51 -5.20 -5.20
C CYS A 200 -12.72 -5.01 -6.13
N GLN A 201 -13.09 -6.07 -6.89
CA GLN A 201 -14.25 -6.00 -7.79
C GLN A 201 -15.55 -5.86 -7.00
N VAL A 202 -15.73 -6.69 -5.95
CA VAL A 202 -16.94 -6.63 -5.13
C VAL A 202 -17.02 -5.30 -4.39
N ASP A 203 -15.92 -4.84 -3.80
CA ASP A 203 -15.86 -3.58 -3.08
C ASP A 203 -16.16 -2.39 -4.00
N LYS A 204 -15.52 -2.33 -5.17
CA LYS A 204 -15.76 -1.28 -6.17
C LYS A 204 -17.21 -1.21 -6.66
N ASP A 205 -17.85 -2.38 -6.86
CA ASP A 205 -19.17 -2.45 -7.51
C ASP A 205 -20.32 -2.40 -6.52
N HIS A 206 -20.13 -2.80 -5.28
CA HIS A 206 -21.21 -2.97 -4.29
C HIS A 206 -21.09 -2.08 -3.05
N TYR A 207 -19.92 -1.54 -2.75
CA TYR A 207 -19.81 -0.53 -1.69
C TYR A 207 -20.37 0.80 -2.20
N SER A 208 -21.15 1.48 -1.34
CA SER A 208 -21.70 2.82 -1.62
C SER A 208 -20.83 3.87 -0.92
N PRO A 209 -19.92 4.54 -1.65
CA PRO A 209 -19.01 5.49 -1.04
C PRO A 209 -19.74 6.77 -0.60
N LYS A 210 -19.35 7.30 0.56
CA LYS A 210 -19.74 8.64 1.01
C LYS A 210 -18.98 9.72 0.26
N TYR A 211 -17.74 9.43 -0.10
CA TYR A 211 -16.81 10.31 -0.81
C TYR A 211 -16.27 9.57 -2.02
N SER A 212 -16.34 10.18 -3.21
CA SER A 212 -15.85 9.57 -4.44
C SER A 212 -14.96 10.48 -5.28
N SER A 213 -14.83 11.77 -4.92
CA SER A 213 -13.94 12.66 -5.67
C SER A 213 -12.47 12.49 -5.25
N ILE A 214 -11.56 12.72 -6.19
CA ILE A 214 -10.13 12.77 -5.92
C ILE A 214 -9.79 13.92 -4.95
N SER A 215 -10.53 15.04 -5.01
CA SER A 215 -10.40 16.14 -4.07
C SER A 215 -10.70 15.69 -2.65
N ASP A 216 -11.81 14.96 -2.43
CA ASP A 216 -12.14 14.41 -1.11
C ASP A 216 -11.04 13.48 -0.58
N PHE A 217 -10.49 12.62 -1.46
CA PHE A 217 -9.39 11.75 -1.07
C PHE A 217 -8.15 12.54 -0.63
N ASN A 218 -7.75 13.55 -1.41
CA ASN A 218 -6.60 14.39 -1.10
C ASN A 218 -6.78 15.20 0.19
N GLU A 219 -7.97 15.75 0.41
CA GLU A 219 -8.26 16.58 1.57
C GLU A 219 -8.43 15.74 2.85
N LYS A 220 -9.26 14.72 2.80
CA LYS A 220 -9.67 13.93 3.96
C LYS A 220 -8.75 12.74 4.24
N TYR A 221 -8.24 12.08 3.19
CA TYR A 221 -7.39 10.89 3.27
C TYR A 221 -8.01 9.82 4.18
N ALA A 222 -7.34 9.44 5.29
CA ALA A 222 -7.89 8.51 6.28
C ALA A 222 -9.19 9.01 6.93
N GLY A 223 -9.47 10.32 6.89
CA GLY A 223 -10.74 10.93 7.36
C GLY A 223 -11.94 10.63 6.48
N THR A 224 -11.78 9.96 5.32
CA THR A 224 -12.91 9.43 4.53
C THR A 224 -13.63 8.29 5.25
N GLY A 225 -13.01 7.70 6.27
CA GLY A 225 -13.43 6.47 6.91
C GLY A 225 -12.83 5.25 6.23
N ILE A 226 -12.56 4.20 7.03
CA ILE A 226 -11.72 3.08 6.57
C ILE A 226 -12.33 2.28 5.41
N ALA A 227 -13.64 2.03 5.42
CA ALA A 227 -14.31 1.34 4.30
C ALA A 227 -14.26 2.17 3.02
N ASN A 228 -14.48 3.49 3.10
CA ASN A 228 -14.39 4.37 1.94
C ASN A 228 -12.95 4.51 1.44
N TYR A 229 -11.96 4.47 2.35
CA TYR A 229 -10.55 4.45 2.00
C TYR A 229 -10.19 3.18 1.20
N LEU A 230 -10.63 1.99 1.64
CA LEU A 230 -10.46 0.74 0.91
C LEU A 230 -11.12 0.78 -0.47
N TRP A 231 -12.32 1.38 -0.57
CA TRP A 231 -13.00 1.55 -1.84
C TRP A 231 -12.18 2.38 -2.84
N TYR A 232 -11.51 3.45 -2.41
CA TYR A 232 -10.56 4.17 -3.27
C TYR A 232 -9.42 3.27 -3.73
N HIS A 233 -8.85 2.47 -2.83
CA HIS A 233 -7.78 1.53 -3.17
C HIS A 233 -8.22 0.46 -4.17
N SER A 234 -9.44 -0.06 -4.02
CA SER A 234 -10.04 -0.98 -4.99
C SER A 234 -10.15 -0.32 -6.39
N ASN A 235 -10.51 0.95 -6.45
CA ASN A 235 -10.54 1.70 -7.70
C ASN A 235 -9.14 2.00 -8.25
N PHE A 236 -8.15 2.31 -7.41
CA PHE A 236 -6.74 2.44 -7.85
C PHE A 236 -6.22 1.14 -8.44
N TYR A 237 -6.55 0.00 -7.86
CA TYR A 237 -6.19 -1.31 -8.43
C TYR A 237 -6.70 -1.46 -9.87
N PHE A 238 -7.95 -1.13 -10.16
CA PHE A 238 -8.50 -1.25 -11.51
C PHE A 238 -7.90 -0.24 -12.49
N LEU A 239 -7.61 0.97 -12.06
CA LEU A 239 -6.84 1.91 -12.88
C LEU A 239 -5.46 1.33 -13.21
N VAL A 240 -4.73 0.83 -12.21
CA VAL A 240 -3.42 0.20 -12.41
C VAL A 240 -3.52 -1.00 -13.37
N LYS A 241 -4.50 -1.89 -13.17
CA LYS A 241 -4.73 -3.06 -14.04
C LYS A 241 -4.93 -2.65 -15.49
N HIS A 242 -5.67 -1.58 -15.72
CA HIS A 242 -5.91 -1.04 -17.04
C HIS A 242 -4.63 -0.45 -17.65
N LEU A 243 -3.95 0.42 -16.92
CA LEU A 243 -2.72 1.08 -17.38
C LEU A 243 -1.58 0.07 -17.61
N TYR A 244 -1.46 -0.95 -16.74
CA TYR A 244 -0.45 -1.99 -16.92
C TYR A 244 -0.62 -2.76 -18.24
N LYS A 245 -1.86 -3.08 -18.63
CA LYS A 245 -2.15 -3.72 -19.93
C LYS A 245 -1.78 -2.85 -21.13
N CYS A 246 -1.88 -1.52 -20.98
CA CYS A 246 -1.66 -0.58 -22.07
C CYS A 246 -0.19 -0.15 -22.21
N TYR A 247 0.54 -0.05 -21.08
CA TYR A 247 1.83 0.65 -21.00
C TYR A 247 2.95 -0.16 -20.36
N GLU A 248 2.63 -1.29 -19.72
CA GLU A 248 3.62 -2.15 -19.06
C GLU A 248 4.71 -1.35 -18.28
N LYS A 249 5.99 -1.58 -18.67
CA LYS A 249 7.16 -0.96 -18.01
C LYS A 249 7.32 0.54 -18.30
N GLU A 250 6.70 1.03 -19.36
CA GLU A 250 6.85 2.42 -19.77
C GLU A 250 6.18 3.38 -18.81
N PHE A 251 5.13 2.94 -18.10
CA PHE A 251 4.41 3.80 -17.15
C PHE A 251 5.34 4.34 -16.05
N ILE A 252 6.13 3.48 -15.40
CA ILE A 252 7.04 3.92 -14.32
C ILE A 252 8.09 4.89 -14.84
N SER A 253 8.71 4.60 -16.00
CA SER A 253 9.70 5.48 -16.61
C SER A 253 9.12 6.84 -16.98
N ASN A 254 7.89 6.85 -17.52
CA ASN A 254 7.20 8.10 -17.86
C ASN A 254 6.81 8.88 -16.59
N TYR A 255 6.35 8.21 -15.55
CA TYR A 255 6.01 8.83 -14.27
C TYR A 255 7.25 9.47 -13.62
N GLU A 256 8.40 8.78 -13.62
CA GLU A 256 9.67 9.33 -13.10
C GLU A 256 10.16 10.56 -13.89
N LYS A 257 9.92 10.58 -15.18
CA LYS A 257 10.26 11.72 -16.04
C LYS A 257 9.36 12.94 -15.77
N GLU A 258 8.05 12.73 -15.63
CA GLU A 258 7.06 13.80 -15.47
C GLU A 258 7.01 14.35 -14.04
N PHE A 259 7.32 13.52 -13.03
CA PHE A 259 7.29 13.90 -11.62
C PHE A 259 8.66 13.74 -10.93
N PRO A 260 9.73 14.41 -11.42
CA PRO A 260 11.06 14.26 -10.83
C PRO A 260 11.11 14.83 -9.41
N LYS A 261 11.91 14.22 -8.53
CA LYS A 261 12.07 14.66 -7.13
C LYS A 261 12.52 16.12 -6.98
N SER A 262 13.21 16.65 -7.98
CA SER A 262 13.65 18.05 -8.01
C SER A 262 12.51 19.05 -8.29
N SER A 263 11.35 18.58 -8.73
CA SER A 263 10.19 19.45 -8.97
C SER A 263 9.68 20.04 -7.65
N THR A 264 9.63 21.36 -7.57
CA THR A 264 9.12 22.10 -6.39
C THR A 264 7.69 22.61 -6.59
N SER A 265 7.14 22.51 -7.80
CA SER A 265 5.80 23.00 -8.11
C SER A 265 4.72 22.16 -7.43
N ARG A 266 3.79 22.84 -6.76
CA ARG A 266 2.55 22.23 -6.28
C ARG A 266 1.58 22.17 -7.45
N LEU A 267 1.32 20.96 -7.95
CA LEU A 267 0.39 20.74 -9.06
C LEU A 267 -1.03 20.54 -8.52
N SER A 268 -2.03 21.03 -9.26
CA SER A 268 -3.42 20.69 -9.00
C SER A 268 -3.73 19.26 -9.49
N THR A 269 -4.83 18.69 -9.02
CA THR A 269 -5.32 17.38 -9.54
C THR A 269 -5.52 17.42 -11.05
N THR A 270 -6.00 18.55 -11.60
CA THR A 270 -6.16 18.74 -13.04
C THR A 270 -4.81 18.69 -13.76
N ASP A 271 -3.80 19.43 -13.26
CA ASP A 271 -2.46 19.43 -13.87
C ASP A 271 -1.85 18.02 -13.86
N ILE A 272 -1.99 17.30 -12.74
CA ILE A 272 -1.52 15.93 -12.60
C ILE A 272 -2.21 15.02 -13.61
N THR A 273 -3.54 15.13 -13.72
CA THR A 273 -4.34 14.34 -14.66
C THR A 273 -3.92 14.61 -16.09
N ASP A 274 -3.73 15.87 -16.47
CA ASP A 274 -3.30 16.27 -17.81
C ASP A 274 -1.91 15.73 -18.16
N ILE A 275 -0.99 15.75 -17.20
CA ILE A 275 0.34 15.17 -17.34
C ILE A 275 0.26 13.64 -17.55
N LEU A 276 -0.48 12.94 -16.71
CA LEU A 276 -0.64 11.48 -16.82
C LEU A 276 -1.33 11.10 -18.14
N ASP A 277 -2.34 11.85 -18.56
CA ASP A 277 -3.09 11.57 -19.78
C ASP A 277 -2.30 11.74 -21.07
N LYS A 278 -1.24 12.52 -21.09
CA LYS A 278 -0.31 12.57 -22.23
C LYS A 278 0.27 11.19 -22.54
N ASN A 279 0.53 10.42 -21.49
CA ASN A 279 1.10 9.07 -21.59
C ASN A 279 0.03 7.97 -21.56
N CYS A 280 -1.18 8.27 -21.07
CA CYS A 280 -2.27 7.31 -20.85
C CYS A 280 -3.49 7.55 -21.76
N LYS A 281 -3.39 8.38 -22.82
CA LYS A 281 -4.40 8.59 -23.86
C LYS A 281 -5.79 8.97 -23.31
N GLY A 282 -5.85 9.83 -22.30
CA GLY A 282 -7.11 10.29 -21.68
C GLY A 282 -7.75 9.31 -20.70
N GLN A 283 -7.11 8.19 -20.41
CA GLN A 283 -7.72 7.13 -19.60
C GLN A 283 -7.79 7.45 -18.11
N VAL A 284 -6.84 8.27 -17.59
CA VAL A 284 -6.88 8.70 -16.20
C VAL A 284 -8.04 9.66 -15.97
N ARG A 285 -8.27 10.59 -16.89
CA ARG A 285 -9.41 11.53 -16.83
C ARG A 285 -10.74 10.79 -16.93
N GLN A 286 -10.86 9.83 -17.83
CA GLN A 286 -12.05 8.99 -17.94
C GLN A 286 -12.31 8.26 -16.62
N TRP A 287 -11.29 7.63 -16.05
CA TRP A 287 -11.40 6.94 -14.76
C TRP A 287 -11.82 7.88 -13.62
N ILE A 288 -11.27 9.10 -13.53
CA ILE A 288 -11.67 10.09 -12.53
C ILE A 288 -13.16 10.43 -12.70
N THR A 289 -13.60 10.68 -13.94
CA THR A 289 -15.02 10.99 -14.23
C THR A 289 -15.94 9.84 -13.78
N GLU A 290 -15.57 8.60 -14.06
CA GLU A 290 -16.31 7.40 -13.63
C GLU A 290 -16.32 7.25 -12.10
N LEU A 291 -15.19 7.48 -11.45
CA LEU A 291 -15.05 7.45 -10.00
C LEU A 291 -15.98 8.47 -9.34
N GLU A 292 -15.94 9.73 -9.77
CA GLU A 292 -16.70 10.84 -9.21
C GLU A 292 -18.21 10.71 -9.46
N SER A 293 -18.61 9.98 -10.50
CA SER A 293 -20.02 9.68 -10.77
C SER A 293 -20.68 8.71 -9.78
N LYS A 294 -19.88 8.06 -8.91
CA LYS A 294 -20.37 7.04 -7.96
C LYS A 294 -21.01 7.61 -6.70
N THR A 295 -20.79 8.87 -6.37
CA THR A 295 -21.51 9.51 -5.26
C THR A 295 -22.98 9.67 -5.66
N LYS A 296 -23.85 8.82 -5.12
CA LYS A 296 -25.29 9.04 -5.24
C LYS A 296 -25.67 10.14 -4.24
N HIS A 297 -26.26 11.19 -4.76
CA HIS A 297 -26.88 12.26 -3.99
C HIS A 297 -28.00 11.75 -3.06
#